data_ae8022da7852e4a9001238edd9cbcaba
#
_entry.id   ae8022da7852e4a9001238edd9cbcaba
#
_cell.length_a   1.000
_cell.length_b   1.000
_cell.length_c   1.000
_cell.angle_alpha   90.00
_cell.angle_beta   90.00
_cell.angle_gamma   90.00
#
_symmetry.space_group_name_H-M   'P 1'
#
loop_
_entity.id
_entity.type
_entity.pdbx_description
1 polymer ?
#
loop_
_entity_poly.entity_id
_entity_poly.type
_entity_poly.pdbx_seq_one_letter_code
_entity_poly.pdbx_strand_id
1 'polypeptide(L)'
;MKQFSASRRIFSVLAVAMLSGAPMLSMAQNATKFNDYGWPEGADEKVSAKSVAWLKEKGWWPLQIAFQPPWSGQNTINLVMDKKGLLAKRGIESKLQAFPSGPAINEVIISGRFQFGNGGNFPFTSLIDKNIPVKTIAVINTNLMHAVLVPLDSKIKSFKDFKGSNPPATIGIVTGSSAEFYIQAAAKANGIEIGKDIILKNMPPGEQMAMPKGIDAVVPWDPTPTIMSKERKNARIISDSYPYNIYEGTFYVRQEVIDNAPDVVQAFTDAIAEATLWIRKNPDAAVDVMQEDPNLKNYSKEILRQQISAYNLLYKPNYIYPIPVFWGRANEPIYTWLYENKRIQNKLTGIDFARAVDTRFMDKTFEKLGWATITRPPFLPADWSAPMDKTPYPTYMNPLNTTKPQAFPEKGDLTRDWSFDGKVYKK
;
A
#
# COMPACT_ATOMS: atom_id res chain seq x y z
N MET A 1 -61.48 49.25 18.09
CA MET A 1 -62.72 49.60 17.38
C MET A 1 -62.83 48.76 16.13
N LYS A 2 -63.93 48.10 16.03
CA LYS A 2 -64.57 47.35 14.94
C LYS A 2 -64.07 45.93 14.67
N GLN A 3 -64.81 45.02 15.25
CA GLN A 3 -65.16 43.67 14.85
C GLN A 3 -65.85 43.65 13.45
N PHE A 4 -65.76 42.53 12.76
CA PHE A 4 -66.76 41.85 11.94
C PHE A 4 -66.20 40.47 11.61
N SER A 5 -66.59 39.39 12.09
CA SER A 5 -67.76 38.52 12.09
C SER A 5 -68.15 37.87 10.77
N ALA A 6 -68.07 36.51 10.78
CA ALA A 6 -68.90 35.49 10.10
C ALA A 6 -68.71 35.31 8.58
N SER A 7 -68.57 34.08 8.03
CA SER A 7 -69.56 32.99 8.02
C SER A 7 -69.03 31.70 7.45
N ARG A 8 -69.46 30.60 8.02
CA ARG A 8 -69.32 29.21 7.51
C ARG A 8 -70.11 29.04 6.21
N ARG A 9 -69.49 28.38 5.21
CA ARG A 9 -70.27 27.55 4.27
C ARG A 9 -69.55 26.24 4.03
N ILE A 10 -70.17 25.16 4.45
CA ILE A 10 -69.82 23.77 4.15
C ILE A 10 -70.26 23.49 2.73
N PHE A 11 -69.35 23.02 1.91
CA PHE A 11 -69.69 22.30 0.70
C PHE A 11 -69.00 20.95 0.73
N SER A 12 -69.77 19.91 0.94
CA SER A 12 -69.36 18.51 0.75
C SER A 12 -69.36 18.22 -0.73
N VAL A 13 -68.19 17.87 -1.25
CA VAL A 13 -68.02 17.26 -2.57
C VAL A 13 -67.47 15.85 -2.36
N LEU A 14 -68.33 14.87 -2.60
CA LEU A 14 -67.92 13.47 -2.75
C LEU A 14 -67.05 13.39 -4.02
N ALA A 15 -65.73 13.11 -3.86
CA ALA A 15 -64.89 12.67 -4.94
C ALA A 15 -64.69 11.16 -4.84
N VAL A 16 -65.30 10.44 -5.78
CA VAL A 16 -65.08 9.01 -6.00
C VAL A 16 -63.65 8.82 -6.51
N ALA A 17 -62.79 8.28 -5.64
CA ALA A 17 -61.43 7.89 -6.04
C ALA A 17 -61.52 6.53 -6.78
N MET A 18 -61.39 6.56 -8.08
CA MET A 18 -61.08 5.35 -8.87
C MET A 18 -59.63 4.95 -8.53
N LEU A 19 -59.49 3.86 -7.80
CA LEU A 19 -58.22 3.13 -7.65
C LEU A 19 -57.86 2.47 -8.97
N SER A 20 -57.10 3.16 -9.79
CA SER A 20 -56.33 2.54 -10.85
C SER A 20 -55.14 1.82 -10.20
N GLY A 21 -55.29 0.53 -9.94
CA GLY A 21 -54.21 -0.36 -9.54
C GLY A 21 -53.19 -0.51 -10.68
N ALA A 22 -52.21 0.39 -10.72
CA ALA A 22 -50.98 0.10 -11.46
C ALA A 22 -50.23 -0.96 -10.65
N PRO A 23 -49.80 -2.08 -11.27
CA PRO A 23 -48.91 -3.01 -10.59
C PRO A 23 -47.61 -2.26 -10.28
N MET A 24 -47.30 -2.00 -9.02
CA MET A 24 -45.96 -1.71 -8.60
C MET A 24 -45.12 -2.96 -8.97
N LEU A 25 -44.48 -2.92 -10.11
CA LEU A 25 -43.35 -3.77 -10.37
C LEU A 25 -42.30 -3.46 -9.30
N SER A 26 -42.38 -4.21 -8.21
CA SER A 26 -41.27 -4.35 -7.26
C SER A 26 -40.11 -4.86 -8.09
N MET A 27 -39.22 -3.95 -8.55
CA MET A 27 -37.88 -4.32 -8.92
C MET A 27 -37.23 -4.84 -7.64
N ALA A 28 -37.36 -6.14 -7.40
CA ALA A 28 -36.50 -6.82 -6.48
C ALA A 28 -35.07 -6.58 -7.02
N GLN A 29 -34.39 -5.59 -6.46
CA GLN A 29 -32.93 -5.45 -6.62
C GLN A 29 -32.39 -6.80 -6.18
N ASN A 30 -31.96 -7.62 -7.15
CA ASN A 30 -31.25 -8.86 -6.86
C ASN A 30 -30.07 -8.47 -5.99
N ALA A 31 -30.13 -8.80 -4.71
CA ALA A 31 -29.03 -8.51 -3.78
C ALA A 31 -27.75 -9.12 -4.35
N THR A 32 -26.72 -8.32 -4.50
CA THR A 32 -25.42 -8.75 -4.98
C THR A 32 -24.95 -9.97 -4.18
N LYS A 33 -24.76 -11.08 -4.87
CA LYS A 33 -24.20 -12.29 -4.26
C LYS A 33 -22.70 -12.15 -4.18
N PHE A 34 -22.13 -12.55 -3.06
CA PHE A 34 -20.69 -12.59 -2.87
C PHE A 34 -20.23 -14.04 -2.74
N ASN A 35 -19.06 -14.35 -3.27
CA ASN A 35 -18.41 -15.63 -3.05
C ASN A 35 -17.92 -15.79 -1.58
N ASP A 36 -17.29 -16.90 -1.27
CA ASP A 36 -16.87 -17.27 0.09
C ASP A 36 -15.82 -16.33 0.71
N TYR A 37 -15.08 -15.57 -0.08
CA TYR A 37 -14.12 -14.56 0.38
C TYR A 37 -14.59 -13.11 0.15
N GLY A 38 -15.82 -12.90 -0.28
CA GLY A 38 -16.46 -11.58 -0.32
C GLY A 38 -16.27 -10.81 -1.62
N TRP A 39 -15.85 -11.45 -2.72
CA TRP A 39 -15.87 -10.85 -4.05
C TRP A 39 -17.27 -11.01 -4.68
N PRO A 40 -17.84 -9.98 -5.36
CA PRO A 40 -19.14 -10.09 -5.99
C PRO A 40 -19.15 -11.12 -7.13
N GLU A 41 -20.11 -12.02 -7.12
CA GLU A 41 -20.27 -13.02 -8.20
C GLU A 41 -20.65 -12.32 -9.51
N GLY A 42 -19.94 -12.68 -10.59
CA GLY A 42 -20.17 -12.09 -11.92
C GLY A 42 -19.55 -10.72 -12.15
N ALA A 43 -18.78 -10.18 -11.17
CA ALA A 43 -18.11 -8.89 -11.30
C ALA A 43 -16.77 -8.95 -12.08
N ASP A 44 -16.46 -10.06 -12.71
CA ASP A 44 -15.20 -10.28 -13.46
C ASP A 44 -15.34 -9.79 -14.91
N GLU A 45 -15.39 -8.50 -15.10
CA GLU A 45 -15.42 -7.88 -16.41
C GLU A 45 -14.14 -8.21 -17.19
N LYS A 46 -14.30 -8.69 -18.42
CA LYS A 46 -13.16 -9.01 -19.29
C LYS A 46 -12.68 -7.76 -20.01
N VAL A 47 -11.36 -7.66 -20.15
CA VAL A 47 -10.74 -6.60 -20.95
C VAL A 47 -11.14 -6.73 -22.42
N SER A 48 -11.28 -5.60 -23.09
CA SER A 48 -11.72 -5.53 -24.47
C SER A 48 -10.64 -6.02 -25.44
N ALA A 49 -11.07 -6.62 -26.53
CA ALA A 49 -10.17 -6.98 -27.62
C ALA A 49 -9.39 -5.78 -28.18
N LYS A 50 -9.99 -4.58 -28.14
CA LYS A 50 -9.37 -3.31 -28.57
C LYS A 50 -8.15 -2.99 -27.67
N SER A 51 -8.31 -3.03 -26.37
CA SER A 51 -7.23 -2.76 -25.39
C SER A 51 -6.09 -3.78 -25.52
N VAL A 52 -6.44 -5.06 -25.66
CA VAL A 52 -5.44 -6.13 -25.88
C VAL A 52 -4.69 -5.92 -27.21
N ALA A 53 -5.39 -5.55 -28.28
CA ALA A 53 -4.76 -5.29 -29.58
C ALA A 53 -3.77 -4.10 -29.47
N TRP A 54 -4.17 -3.02 -28.82
CA TRP A 54 -3.31 -1.86 -28.58
C TRP A 54 -2.06 -2.21 -27.78
N LEU A 55 -2.19 -2.99 -26.69
CA LEU A 55 -1.06 -3.46 -25.90
C LEU A 55 -0.09 -4.35 -26.71
N LYS A 56 -0.64 -5.21 -27.59
CA LYS A 56 0.16 -6.03 -28.50
C LYS A 56 0.94 -5.18 -29.50
N GLU A 57 0.31 -4.17 -30.09
CA GLU A 57 0.95 -3.23 -31.01
C GLU A 57 2.10 -2.48 -30.34
N LYS A 58 1.97 -2.11 -29.05
CA LYS A 58 3.02 -1.50 -28.24
C LYS A 58 4.14 -2.45 -27.81
N GLY A 59 4.00 -3.75 -28.04
CA GLY A 59 4.91 -4.75 -27.51
C GLY A 59 4.79 -4.95 -25.99
N TRP A 60 3.66 -4.60 -25.40
CA TRP A 60 3.38 -4.64 -23.96
C TRP A 60 2.47 -5.81 -23.56
N TRP A 61 2.33 -6.80 -24.42
CA TRP A 61 1.56 -8.01 -24.13
C TRP A 61 2.44 -9.25 -24.27
N PRO A 62 2.45 -10.19 -23.31
CA PRO A 62 1.76 -10.17 -22.00
C PRO A 62 2.09 -8.93 -21.17
N LEU A 63 1.14 -8.50 -20.32
CA LEU A 63 1.29 -7.34 -19.48
C LEU A 63 2.50 -7.50 -18.53
N GLN A 64 3.45 -6.58 -18.59
CA GLN A 64 4.67 -6.66 -17.78
C GLN A 64 4.46 -6.00 -16.43
N ILE A 65 4.59 -6.77 -15.35
CA ILE A 65 4.38 -6.34 -13.97
C ILE A 65 5.70 -6.45 -13.20
N ALA A 66 6.24 -5.33 -12.77
CA ALA A 66 7.44 -5.29 -11.93
C ALA A 66 7.05 -5.36 -10.45
N PHE A 67 7.65 -6.28 -9.69
CA PHE A 67 7.41 -6.42 -8.27
C PHE A 67 8.71 -6.60 -7.48
N GLN A 68 8.66 -6.45 -6.17
CA GLN A 68 9.84 -6.41 -5.32
C GLN A 68 9.80 -7.51 -4.25
N PRO A 69 10.42 -8.69 -4.47
CA PRO A 69 10.78 -9.57 -3.38
C PRO A 69 12.02 -8.99 -2.67
N PRO A 70 12.19 -9.10 -1.39
CA PRO A 70 11.44 -9.87 -0.40
C PRO A 70 10.37 -9.09 0.37
N TRP A 71 9.72 -8.12 -0.21
CA TRP A 71 8.70 -7.33 0.47
C TRP A 71 7.32 -8.00 0.40
N SER A 72 6.87 -8.57 1.51
CA SER A 72 5.73 -9.48 1.54
C SER A 72 4.37 -8.86 1.23
N GLY A 73 4.11 -7.62 1.63
CA GLY A 73 2.83 -6.98 1.35
C GLY A 73 2.51 -6.93 -0.14
N GLN A 74 3.45 -6.47 -0.95
CA GLN A 74 3.33 -6.43 -2.40
C GLN A 74 3.40 -7.81 -3.04
N ASN A 75 4.36 -8.65 -2.59
CA ASN A 75 4.55 -9.97 -3.14
C ASN A 75 3.29 -10.81 -3.03
N THR A 76 2.69 -10.87 -1.85
CA THR A 76 1.52 -11.70 -1.62
C THR A 76 0.41 -11.35 -2.59
N ILE A 77 0.10 -10.06 -2.78
CA ILE A 77 -0.95 -9.62 -3.69
C ILE A 77 -0.61 -9.96 -5.14
N ASN A 78 0.62 -9.65 -5.60
CA ASN A 78 1.04 -9.96 -6.96
C ASN A 78 0.97 -11.46 -7.26
N LEU A 79 1.53 -12.29 -6.36
CA LEU A 79 1.56 -13.74 -6.54
C LEU A 79 0.17 -14.37 -6.48
N VAL A 80 -0.72 -13.87 -5.63
CA VAL A 80 -2.10 -14.33 -5.59
C VAL A 80 -2.85 -13.93 -6.85
N MET A 81 -2.68 -12.70 -7.35
CA MET A 81 -3.30 -12.28 -8.63
C MET A 81 -2.90 -13.21 -9.78
N ASP A 82 -1.62 -13.59 -9.86
CA ASP A 82 -1.10 -14.47 -10.89
C ASP A 82 -1.53 -15.94 -10.67
N LYS A 83 -1.14 -16.52 -9.54
CA LYS A 83 -1.31 -17.97 -9.26
C LYS A 83 -2.75 -18.40 -9.07
N LYS A 84 -3.63 -17.50 -8.62
CA LYS A 84 -5.08 -17.77 -8.53
C LYS A 84 -5.83 -17.39 -9.80
N GLY A 85 -5.11 -16.98 -10.85
CA GLY A 85 -5.70 -16.64 -12.12
C GLY A 85 -6.64 -15.45 -12.09
N LEU A 86 -6.47 -14.52 -11.11
CA LEU A 86 -7.37 -13.37 -10.97
C LEU A 86 -7.23 -12.39 -12.13
N LEU A 87 -6.05 -12.28 -12.72
CA LEU A 87 -5.83 -11.54 -13.96
C LEU A 87 -6.35 -12.33 -15.18
N ALA A 88 -6.02 -13.61 -15.25
CA ALA A 88 -6.38 -14.46 -16.39
C ALA A 88 -7.90 -14.58 -16.58
N LYS A 89 -8.68 -14.70 -15.48
CA LYS A 89 -10.15 -14.74 -15.58
C LYS A 89 -10.76 -13.45 -16.14
N ARG A 90 -10.03 -12.32 -16.07
CA ARG A 90 -10.37 -11.02 -16.67
C ARG A 90 -9.81 -10.86 -18.09
N GLY A 91 -9.19 -11.91 -18.63
CA GLY A 91 -8.60 -11.90 -19.98
C GLY A 91 -7.24 -11.21 -20.06
N ILE A 92 -6.55 -11.04 -18.94
CA ILE A 92 -5.20 -10.46 -18.89
C ILE A 92 -4.16 -11.59 -18.82
N GLU A 93 -3.36 -11.72 -19.86
CA GLU A 93 -2.09 -12.45 -19.77
C GLU A 93 -1.05 -11.55 -19.13
N SER A 94 -0.35 -12.04 -18.12
CA SER A 94 0.63 -11.26 -17.37
C SER A 94 1.95 -11.99 -17.22
N LYS A 95 3.02 -11.19 -17.06
CA LYS A 95 4.36 -11.67 -16.72
C LYS A 95 4.90 -10.87 -15.55
N LEU A 96 5.07 -11.54 -14.42
CA LEU A 96 5.65 -10.96 -13.23
C LEU A 96 7.18 -11.07 -13.31
N GLN A 97 7.86 -9.97 -13.01
CA GLN A 97 9.31 -9.98 -12.89
C GLN A 97 9.77 -9.31 -11.58
N ALA A 98 10.62 -10.02 -10.86
CA ALA A 98 11.20 -9.60 -9.60
C ALA A 98 12.35 -8.61 -9.78
N PHE A 99 12.38 -7.57 -8.95
CA PHE A 99 13.45 -6.58 -8.86
C PHE A 99 13.90 -6.40 -7.41
N PRO A 100 15.18 -6.11 -7.15
CA PRO A 100 15.71 -6.09 -5.78
C PRO A 100 15.23 -4.90 -4.95
N SER A 101 14.72 -3.83 -5.57
CA SER A 101 14.35 -2.61 -4.87
C SER A 101 13.43 -1.71 -5.70
N GLY A 102 12.76 -0.76 -5.03
CA GLY A 102 11.93 0.26 -5.69
C GLY A 102 12.69 1.09 -6.74
N PRO A 103 13.91 1.59 -6.47
CA PRO A 103 14.72 2.25 -7.50
C PRO A 103 14.93 1.41 -8.76
N ALA A 104 15.20 0.11 -8.63
CA ALA A 104 15.36 -0.78 -9.79
C ALA A 104 14.05 -0.97 -10.58
N ILE A 105 12.90 -0.97 -9.91
CA ILE A 105 11.59 -0.95 -10.58
C ILE A 105 11.39 0.36 -11.34
N ASN A 106 11.76 1.48 -10.74
CA ASN A 106 11.63 2.79 -11.40
C ASN A 106 12.39 2.85 -12.74
N GLU A 107 13.58 2.26 -12.81
CA GLU A 107 14.37 2.23 -14.06
C GLU A 107 13.62 1.54 -15.20
N VAL A 108 12.95 0.43 -14.93
CA VAL A 108 12.20 -0.30 -15.96
C VAL A 108 10.86 0.35 -16.30
N ILE A 109 10.27 1.10 -15.38
CA ILE A 109 9.09 1.93 -15.63
C ILE A 109 9.48 3.16 -16.47
N ILE A 110 10.56 3.86 -16.12
CA ILE A 110 11.06 5.03 -16.86
C ILE A 110 11.40 4.65 -18.30
N SER A 111 12.05 3.52 -18.50
CA SER A 111 12.42 3.03 -19.85
C SER A 111 11.22 2.55 -20.68
N GLY A 112 10.01 2.47 -20.11
CA GLY A 112 8.82 1.97 -20.80
C GLY A 112 8.75 0.45 -20.98
N ARG A 113 9.71 -0.30 -20.44
CA ARG A 113 9.71 -1.77 -20.54
C ARG A 113 8.61 -2.42 -19.71
N PHE A 114 8.21 -1.76 -18.62
CA PHE A 114 7.14 -2.23 -17.74
C PHE A 114 6.03 -1.19 -17.66
N GLN A 115 4.79 -1.65 -17.61
CA GLN A 115 3.60 -0.81 -17.58
C GLN A 115 3.04 -0.67 -16.18
N PHE A 116 3.19 -1.71 -15.36
CA PHE A 116 2.76 -1.76 -13.98
C PHE A 116 3.95 -2.00 -13.07
N GLY A 117 3.99 -1.26 -11.97
CA GLY A 117 5.00 -1.40 -10.95
C GLY A 117 4.43 -1.21 -9.56
N ASN A 118 5.24 -1.52 -8.58
CA ASN A 118 4.94 -1.23 -7.21
C ASN A 118 6.19 -0.79 -6.45
N GLY A 119 6.01 0.00 -5.41
CA GLY A 119 7.14 0.53 -4.65
C GLY A 119 6.69 1.40 -3.49
N GLY A 120 7.67 1.80 -2.69
CA GLY A 120 7.44 2.74 -1.59
C GLY A 120 7.34 4.18 -2.06
N ASN A 121 6.81 5.02 -1.19
CA ASN A 121 6.66 6.46 -1.39
C ASN A 121 7.98 7.20 -1.73
N PHE A 122 9.08 6.81 -1.09
CA PHE A 122 10.36 7.48 -1.33
C PHE A 122 10.87 7.28 -2.77
N PRO A 123 11.01 6.05 -3.32
CA PRO A 123 11.37 5.88 -4.72
C PRO A 123 10.31 6.45 -5.67
N PHE A 124 9.01 6.39 -5.34
CA PHE A 124 7.95 6.95 -6.18
C PHE A 124 8.11 8.47 -6.38
N THR A 125 8.62 9.19 -5.39
CA THR A 125 8.90 10.63 -5.49
C THR A 125 9.83 10.95 -6.67
N SER A 126 10.80 10.08 -6.98
CA SER A 126 11.70 10.31 -8.11
C SER A 126 11.00 10.23 -9.48
N LEU A 127 9.89 9.48 -9.57
CA LEU A 127 9.07 9.45 -10.79
C LEU A 127 8.30 10.76 -10.95
N ILE A 128 7.77 11.30 -9.85
CA ILE A 128 7.07 12.60 -9.86
C ILE A 128 8.05 13.71 -10.25
N ASP A 129 9.23 13.76 -9.61
CA ASP A 129 10.24 14.78 -9.88
C ASP A 129 10.68 14.81 -11.35
N LYS A 130 10.84 13.64 -11.94
CA LYS A 130 11.22 13.49 -13.36
C LYS A 130 10.05 13.63 -14.32
N ASN A 131 8.85 13.98 -13.83
CA ASN A 131 7.63 14.07 -14.61
C ASN A 131 7.34 12.79 -15.42
N ILE A 132 7.67 11.63 -14.88
CA ILE A 132 7.34 10.35 -15.51
C ILE A 132 5.81 10.18 -15.45
N PRO A 133 5.14 9.92 -16.59
CA PRO A 133 3.70 9.85 -16.66
C PRO A 133 3.18 8.54 -16.07
N VAL A 134 3.12 8.46 -14.76
CA VAL A 134 2.57 7.33 -13.99
C VAL A 134 1.53 7.80 -13.00
N LYS A 135 0.60 6.91 -12.64
CA LYS A 135 -0.42 7.14 -11.61
C LYS A 135 -0.47 6.00 -10.63
N THR A 136 -0.50 6.34 -9.35
CA THR A 136 -0.86 5.41 -8.28
C THR A 136 -2.35 5.09 -8.38
N ILE A 137 -2.70 3.80 -8.36
CA ILE A 137 -4.08 3.30 -8.46
C ILE A 137 -4.54 2.55 -7.21
N ALA A 138 -3.61 2.10 -6.37
CA ALA A 138 -3.90 1.43 -5.11
C ALA A 138 -2.76 1.62 -4.12
N VAL A 139 -3.11 1.65 -2.83
CA VAL A 139 -2.17 1.43 -1.73
C VAL A 139 -2.23 -0.05 -1.34
N ILE A 140 -1.11 -0.65 -1.06
CA ILE A 140 -1.04 -2.08 -0.74
C ILE A 140 -0.36 -2.37 0.58
N ASN A 141 0.35 -1.38 1.10
CA ASN A 141 1.02 -1.46 2.37
C ASN A 141 1.17 -0.06 2.95
N THR A 142 0.66 0.12 4.16
CA THR A 142 0.71 1.40 4.89
C THR A 142 1.72 1.42 6.03
N ASN A 143 2.48 0.35 6.18
CA ASN A 143 3.58 0.22 7.12
C ASN A 143 4.58 -0.79 6.59
N LEU A 144 5.84 -0.53 6.79
CA LEU A 144 6.93 -1.46 6.49
C LEU A 144 8.03 -1.24 7.51
N MET A 145 8.40 -2.29 8.21
CA MET A 145 9.52 -2.22 9.14
C MET A 145 10.84 -2.18 8.36
N HIS A 146 11.55 -1.08 8.52
CA HIS A 146 13.00 -1.04 8.31
C HIS A 146 13.64 -1.12 9.68
N ALA A 147 14.75 -1.79 9.81
CA ALA A 147 15.42 -1.88 11.09
C ALA A 147 16.94 -1.69 10.91
N VAL A 148 17.56 -1.05 11.90
CA VAL A 148 19.01 -1.04 12.04
C VAL A 148 19.41 -2.29 12.80
N LEU A 149 20.20 -3.14 12.15
CA LEU A 149 20.77 -4.34 12.74
C LEU A 149 22.27 -4.22 12.84
N VAL A 150 22.81 -4.72 13.94
CA VAL A 150 24.24 -4.81 14.20
C VAL A 150 24.63 -6.27 14.45
N PRO A 151 25.90 -6.65 14.26
CA PRO A 151 26.40 -7.98 14.67
C PRO A 151 26.07 -8.29 16.12
N LEU A 152 25.91 -9.56 16.48
CA LEU A 152 25.53 -9.96 17.84
C LEU A 152 26.53 -9.49 18.89
N ASP A 153 27.81 -9.48 18.55
CA ASP A 153 28.95 -9.09 19.40
C ASP A 153 29.24 -7.58 19.38
N SER A 154 28.48 -6.80 18.60
CA SER A 154 28.64 -5.34 18.51
C SER A 154 28.43 -4.67 19.87
N LYS A 155 29.24 -3.67 20.17
CA LYS A 155 29.10 -2.83 21.36
C LYS A 155 27.97 -1.79 21.21
N ILE A 156 27.53 -1.52 20.00
CA ILE A 156 26.42 -0.59 19.67
C ILE A 156 25.12 -1.23 20.15
N LYS A 157 24.43 -0.62 21.11
CA LYS A 157 23.18 -1.13 21.72
C LYS A 157 21.94 -0.37 21.27
N SER A 158 22.12 0.87 20.85
CA SER A 158 21.06 1.77 20.40
C SER A 158 21.57 2.63 19.25
N PHE A 159 20.64 3.25 18.51
CA PHE A 159 21.02 4.15 17.43
C PHE A 159 21.86 5.35 17.92
N LYS A 160 21.66 5.81 19.16
CA LYS A 160 22.41 6.91 19.76
C LYS A 160 23.91 6.61 19.94
N ASP A 161 24.28 5.35 20.04
CA ASP A 161 25.66 4.92 20.28
C ASP A 161 26.56 5.13 19.05
N PHE A 162 26.00 5.47 17.90
CA PHE A 162 26.76 5.88 16.72
C PHE A 162 27.35 7.30 16.87
N LYS A 163 26.83 8.12 17.78
CA LYS A 163 27.31 9.48 17.97
C LYS A 163 28.76 9.48 18.47
N GLY A 164 29.62 10.21 17.76
CA GLY A 164 31.04 10.30 18.11
C GLY A 164 31.85 9.06 17.75
N SER A 165 31.35 8.18 16.88
CA SER A 165 32.10 7.03 16.39
C SER A 165 33.41 7.45 15.71
N ASN A 166 34.53 6.88 16.14
CA ASN A 166 35.84 7.14 15.56
C ASN A 166 36.64 5.82 15.46
N PRO A 167 36.88 5.31 14.24
CA PRO A 167 36.43 5.84 12.94
C PRO A 167 34.91 5.84 12.79
N PRO A 168 34.33 6.61 11.83
CA PRO A 168 32.92 6.62 11.55
C PRO A 168 32.39 5.21 11.28
N ALA A 169 31.22 4.87 11.85
CA ALA A 169 30.60 3.57 11.65
C ALA A 169 30.05 3.44 10.21
N THR A 170 30.30 2.32 9.56
CA THR A 170 29.80 2.07 8.21
C THR A 170 28.46 1.35 8.24
N ILE A 171 27.43 1.97 7.68
CA ILE A 171 26.06 1.45 7.63
C ILE A 171 25.66 1.10 6.21
N GLY A 172 25.34 -0.18 5.96
CA GLY A 172 24.80 -0.67 4.69
C GLY A 172 23.33 -0.31 4.52
N ILE A 173 22.98 0.39 3.43
CA ILE A 173 21.61 0.77 3.07
C ILE A 173 21.39 0.57 1.58
N VAL A 174 20.12 0.58 1.14
CA VAL A 174 19.78 0.75 -0.29
C VAL A 174 19.58 2.23 -0.57
N THR A 175 20.48 2.82 -1.34
CA THR A 175 20.37 4.22 -1.75
C THR A 175 19.12 4.45 -2.60
N GLY A 176 18.40 5.54 -2.35
CA GLY A 176 17.15 5.88 -3.04
C GLY A 176 15.92 5.13 -2.52
N SER A 177 16.05 4.37 -1.44
CA SER A 177 14.95 3.67 -0.77
C SER A 177 14.46 4.41 0.48
N SER A 178 13.30 4.00 0.99
CA SER A 178 12.76 4.51 2.26
C SER A 178 13.65 4.18 3.47
N ALA A 179 14.53 3.19 3.39
CA ALA A 179 15.55 2.92 4.41
C ALA A 179 16.56 4.07 4.52
N GLU A 180 16.92 4.69 3.40
CA GLU A 180 17.79 5.87 3.42
C GLU A 180 17.10 7.05 4.14
N PHE A 181 15.83 7.33 3.81
CA PHE A 181 15.08 8.38 4.50
C PHE A 181 14.96 8.11 6.00
N TYR A 182 14.67 6.87 6.39
CA TYR A 182 14.63 6.47 7.79
C TYR A 182 15.93 6.81 8.51
N ILE A 183 17.07 6.41 7.95
CA ILE A 183 18.39 6.68 8.58
C ILE A 183 18.67 8.17 8.68
N GLN A 184 18.33 8.96 7.66
CA GLN A 184 18.49 10.42 7.69
C GLN A 184 17.64 11.05 8.81
N ALA A 185 16.38 10.66 8.92
CA ALA A 185 15.48 11.16 9.96
C ALA A 185 15.95 10.74 11.36
N ALA A 186 16.34 9.47 11.53
CA ALA A 186 16.83 8.95 12.80
C ALA A 186 18.15 9.61 13.21
N ALA A 187 19.08 9.81 12.29
CA ALA A 187 20.34 10.51 12.55
C ALA A 187 20.09 11.94 13.01
N LYS A 188 19.27 12.70 12.29
CA LYS A 188 18.89 14.07 12.65
C LYS A 188 18.25 14.12 14.05
N ALA A 189 17.30 13.25 14.34
CA ALA A 189 16.60 13.20 15.62
C ALA A 189 17.51 12.84 16.82
N ASN A 190 18.60 12.12 16.57
CA ASN A 190 19.57 11.70 17.59
C ASN A 190 20.86 12.53 17.59
N GLY A 191 20.96 13.58 16.77
CA GLY A 191 22.14 14.43 16.69
C GLY A 191 23.39 13.73 16.18
N ILE A 192 23.19 12.76 15.25
CA ILE A 192 24.24 12.00 14.57
C ILE A 192 24.52 12.66 13.22
N GLU A 193 25.78 12.90 12.90
CA GLU A 193 26.21 13.54 11.67
C GLU A 193 26.64 12.47 10.63
N ILE A 194 25.90 12.40 9.52
CA ILE A 194 26.27 11.53 8.41
C ILE A 194 27.50 12.13 7.70
N GLY A 195 28.50 11.29 7.43
CA GLY A 195 29.80 11.70 6.94
C GLY A 195 30.86 11.90 8.02
N LYS A 196 30.44 12.01 9.29
CA LYS A 196 31.33 12.20 10.44
C LYS A 196 31.21 11.08 11.48
N ASP A 197 30.00 10.83 11.98
CA ASP A 197 29.73 9.77 12.95
C ASP A 197 29.41 8.43 12.27
N ILE A 198 28.74 8.50 11.12
CA ILE A 198 28.37 7.35 10.29
C ILE A 198 28.62 7.61 8.80
N ILE A 199 28.94 6.57 8.08
CA ILE A 199 29.08 6.57 6.61
C ILE A 199 28.05 5.60 6.04
N LEU A 200 27.27 6.06 5.04
CA LEU A 200 26.28 5.23 4.36
C LEU A 200 26.92 4.57 3.13
N LYS A 201 26.80 3.24 3.06
CA LYS A 201 27.29 2.44 1.93
C LYS A 201 26.11 1.80 1.21
N ASN A 202 26.02 2.01 -0.11
CA ASN A 202 24.99 1.36 -0.90
C ASN A 202 25.19 -0.17 -0.92
N MET A 203 24.17 -0.90 -0.50
CA MET A 203 24.20 -2.35 -0.34
C MET A 203 22.83 -2.95 -0.54
N PRO A 204 22.60 -3.83 -1.52
CA PRO A 204 21.30 -4.48 -1.72
C PRO A 204 20.96 -5.42 -0.57
N PRO A 205 19.65 -5.70 -0.34
CA PRO A 205 19.18 -6.49 0.82
C PRO A 205 19.82 -7.88 0.94
N GLY A 206 20.09 -8.54 -0.18
CA GLY A 206 20.76 -9.85 -0.19
C GLY A 206 22.17 -9.81 0.41
N GLU A 207 22.95 -8.75 0.15
CA GLU A 207 24.26 -8.54 0.76
C GLU A 207 24.13 -8.15 2.23
N GLN A 208 23.16 -7.30 2.57
CA GLN A 208 22.89 -6.90 3.96
C GLN A 208 22.62 -8.11 4.85
N MET A 209 21.88 -9.10 4.33
CA MET A 209 21.52 -10.32 5.05
C MET A 209 22.75 -11.14 5.50
N ALA A 210 23.87 -11.03 4.81
CA ALA A 210 25.12 -11.72 5.16
C ALA A 210 25.90 -11.02 6.29
N MET A 211 25.56 -9.80 6.67
CA MET A 211 26.33 -8.97 7.61
C MET A 211 27.83 -8.94 7.25
N PRO A 212 28.23 -8.34 6.12
CA PRO A 212 29.60 -8.43 5.62
C PRO A 212 30.62 -7.84 6.60
N LYS A 213 31.82 -8.40 6.63
CA LYS A 213 32.91 -7.88 7.46
C LYS A 213 33.25 -6.43 7.07
N GLY A 214 33.45 -5.58 8.08
CA GLY A 214 33.71 -4.15 7.91
C GLY A 214 32.46 -3.30 7.71
N ILE A 215 31.29 -3.89 7.94
CA ILE A 215 29.99 -3.19 8.03
C ILE A 215 29.55 -3.24 9.49
N ASP A 216 29.36 -2.09 10.11
CA ASP A 216 29.00 -1.97 11.53
C ASP A 216 27.48 -2.16 11.75
N ALA A 217 26.68 -1.76 10.76
CA ALA A 217 25.24 -1.97 10.78
C ALA A 217 24.67 -2.09 9.36
N VAL A 218 23.48 -2.68 9.25
CA VAL A 218 22.70 -2.72 8.01
C VAL A 218 21.27 -2.25 8.26
N VAL A 219 20.60 -1.78 7.21
CA VAL A 219 19.23 -1.24 7.30
C VAL A 219 18.33 -1.83 6.21
N PRO A 220 18.06 -3.12 6.28
CA PRO A 220 17.09 -3.74 5.40
C PRO A 220 15.67 -3.47 5.87
N TRP A 221 14.71 -3.90 5.06
CA TRP A 221 13.29 -3.96 5.40
C TRP A 221 12.80 -5.41 5.51
N ASP A 222 11.66 -5.59 6.19
CA ASP A 222 11.06 -6.91 6.35
C ASP A 222 10.85 -7.63 4.99
N PRO A 223 11.06 -8.95 4.98
CA PRO A 223 11.32 -9.85 6.12
C PRO A 223 12.80 -9.98 6.54
N THR A 224 13.73 -9.30 5.89
CA THR A 224 15.18 -9.45 6.16
C THR A 224 15.56 -9.21 7.62
N PRO A 225 15.11 -8.15 8.32
CA PRO A 225 15.38 -7.97 9.75
C PRO A 225 14.91 -9.14 10.60
N THR A 226 13.72 -9.65 10.32
CA THR A 226 13.13 -10.76 11.04
C THR A 226 13.94 -12.06 10.82
N ILE A 227 14.35 -12.33 9.59
CA ILE A 227 15.20 -13.49 9.25
C ILE A 227 16.55 -13.40 9.97
N MET A 228 17.22 -12.25 9.88
CA MET A 228 18.54 -12.06 10.50
C MET A 228 18.50 -12.20 12.00
N SER A 229 17.48 -11.66 12.66
CA SER A 229 17.39 -11.65 14.12
C SER A 229 16.80 -12.93 14.72
N LYS A 230 15.82 -13.55 14.06
CA LYS A 230 15.08 -14.70 14.62
C LYS A 230 15.50 -16.05 14.05
N GLU A 231 15.68 -16.16 12.73
CA GLU A 231 16.06 -17.44 12.11
C GLU A 231 17.57 -17.64 12.06
N ARG A 232 18.30 -16.74 11.39
CA ARG A 232 19.76 -16.84 11.27
C ARG A 232 20.49 -16.52 12.54
N LYS A 233 19.91 -15.68 13.38
CA LYS A 233 20.50 -15.23 14.65
C LYS A 233 21.94 -14.71 14.47
N ASN A 234 22.18 -13.98 13.37
CA ASN A 234 23.49 -13.41 13.03
C ASN A 234 23.56 -11.90 13.28
N ALA A 235 22.43 -11.27 13.62
CA ALA A 235 22.34 -9.85 13.93
C ALA A 235 21.22 -9.59 14.95
N ARG A 236 21.30 -8.45 15.62
CA ARG A 236 20.23 -7.97 16.50
C ARG A 236 19.74 -6.59 16.09
N ILE A 237 18.46 -6.35 16.24
CA ILE A 237 17.81 -5.07 15.97
C ILE A 237 18.12 -4.11 17.14
N ILE A 238 18.55 -2.89 16.82
CA ILE A 238 18.80 -1.82 17.78
C ILE A 238 17.88 -0.61 17.60
N SER A 239 17.24 -0.48 16.44
CA SER A 239 16.26 0.55 16.14
C SER A 239 15.39 0.08 14.99
N ASP A 240 14.13 0.48 14.94
CA ASP A 240 13.25 0.31 13.78
C ASP A 240 12.86 1.66 13.17
N SER A 241 12.30 1.64 11.98
CA SER A 241 11.93 2.86 11.23
C SER A 241 10.83 3.66 11.90
N TYR A 242 10.09 3.03 12.74
CA TYR A 242 9.13 3.65 13.58
C TYR A 242 9.87 4.23 14.82
N PRO A 243 9.78 5.44 15.19
CA PRO A 243 8.83 6.49 14.83
C PRO A 243 9.34 7.52 13.79
N TYR A 244 10.23 7.18 12.91
CA TYR A 244 10.90 8.13 12.02
C TYR A 244 10.35 8.19 10.60
N ASN A 245 9.58 7.20 10.20
CA ASN A 245 9.03 7.10 8.86
C ASN A 245 7.62 6.49 8.87
N ILE A 246 6.68 7.13 8.18
CA ILE A 246 5.42 6.52 7.83
C ILE A 246 5.53 6.07 6.39
N TYR A 247 5.35 4.77 6.20
CA TYR A 247 5.54 4.13 4.92
C TYR A 247 4.22 3.98 4.16
N GLU A 248 4.30 4.21 2.86
CA GLU A 248 3.25 3.90 1.91
C GLU A 248 3.83 3.07 0.77
N GLY A 249 3.26 1.90 0.53
CA GLY A 249 3.53 1.09 -0.64
C GLY A 249 2.36 1.17 -1.61
N THR A 250 2.66 1.38 -2.89
CA THR A 250 1.64 1.62 -3.92
C THR A 250 1.81 0.72 -5.12
N PHE A 251 0.68 0.44 -5.80
CA PHE A 251 0.68 0.07 -7.20
C PHE A 251 0.50 1.30 -8.07
N TYR A 252 1.32 1.40 -9.10
CA TYR A 252 1.23 2.46 -10.08
C TYR A 252 1.31 1.92 -11.51
N VAL A 253 0.72 2.67 -12.42
CA VAL A 253 0.60 2.33 -13.84
C VAL A 253 0.98 3.51 -14.70
N ARG A 254 1.52 3.26 -15.88
CA ARG A 254 1.81 4.30 -16.87
C ARG A 254 0.53 4.98 -17.34
N GLN A 255 0.56 6.30 -17.43
CA GLN A 255 -0.57 7.11 -17.91
C GLN A 255 -1.06 6.65 -19.28
N GLU A 256 -0.16 6.27 -20.17
CA GLU A 256 -0.49 5.83 -21.51
C GLU A 256 -1.42 4.59 -21.52
N VAL A 257 -1.28 3.68 -20.54
CA VAL A 257 -2.20 2.54 -20.37
C VAL A 257 -3.57 3.02 -19.89
N ILE A 258 -3.61 4.01 -18.98
CA ILE A 258 -4.86 4.61 -18.50
C ILE A 258 -5.63 5.23 -19.66
N ASP A 259 -4.93 5.92 -20.56
CA ASP A 259 -5.54 6.68 -21.65
C ASP A 259 -6.06 5.78 -22.78
N ASN A 260 -5.40 4.66 -23.04
CA ASN A 260 -5.69 3.82 -24.21
C ASN A 260 -6.32 2.45 -23.89
N ALA A 261 -6.14 1.97 -22.65
CA ALA A 261 -6.66 0.68 -22.18
C ALA A 261 -7.18 0.78 -20.72
N PRO A 262 -8.10 1.71 -20.43
CA PRO A 262 -8.59 1.94 -19.04
C PRO A 262 -9.30 0.72 -18.45
N ASP A 263 -9.90 -0.12 -19.27
CA ASP A 263 -10.50 -1.38 -18.84
C ASP A 263 -9.47 -2.39 -18.31
N VAL A 264 -8.24 -2.38 -18.84
CA VAL A 264 -7.12 -3.18 -18.32
C VAL A 264 -6.71 -2.68 -16.93
N VAL A 265 -6.67 -1.37 -16.74
CA VAL A 265 -6.36 -0.76 -15.43
C VAL A 265 -7.46 -1.06 -14.42
N GLN A 266 -8.74 -1.01 -14.83
CA GLN A 266 -9.86 -1.38 -13.97
C GLN A 266 -9.78 -2.86 -13.57
N ALA A 267 -9.59 -3.74 -14.53
CA ALA A 267 -9.47 -5.18 -14.29
C ALA A 267 -8.29 -5.52 -13.36
N PHE A 268 -7.17 -4.79 -13.49
CA PHE A 268 -6.02 -4.94 -12.60
C PHE A 268 -6.34 -4.44 -11.18
N THR A 269 -7.02 -3.31 -11.04
CA THR A 269 -7.44 -2.75 -9.75
C THR A 269 -8.43 -3.66 -9.03
N ASP A 270 -9.39 -4.21 -9.77
CA ASP A 270 -10.33 -5.22 -9.26
C ASP A 270 -9.58 -6.48 -8.77
N ALA A 271 -8.56 -6.92 -9.51
CA ALA A 271 -7.76 -8.07 -9.11
C ALA A 271 -6.95 -7.81 -7.83
N ILE A 272 -6.45 -6.58 -7.60
CA ILE A 272 -5.81 -6.18 -6.34
C ILE A 272 -6.79 -6.34 -5.16
N ALA A 273 -8.00 -5.81 -5.30
CA ALA A 273 -9.01 -5.87 -4.25
C ALA A 273 -9.45 -7.32 -3.98
N GLU A 274 -9.66 -8.09 -5.02
CA GLU A 274 -10.02 -9.50 -4.92
C GLU A 274 -8.91 -10.33 -4.28
N ALA A 275 -7.65 -10.11 -4.66
CA ALA A 275 -6.50 -10.77 -4.05
C ALA A 275 -6.40 -10.43 -2.55
N THR A 276 -6.64 -9.17 -2.18
CA THR A 276 -6.67 -8.73 -0.78
C THR A 276 -7.72 -9.49 0.03
N LEU A 277 -8.92 -9.65 -0.51
CA LEU A 277 -10.00 -10.43 0.13
C LEU A 277 -9.65 -11.92 0.21
N TRP A 278 -9.13 -12.48 -0.88
CA TRP A 278 -8.76 -13.90 -0.92
C TRP A 278 -7.65 -14.24 0.10
N ILE A 279 -6.60 -13.40 0.21
CA ILE A 279 -5.52 -13.58 1.18
C ILE A 279 -6.07 -13.56 2.61
N ARG A 280 -6.96 -12.63 2.91
CA ARG A 280 -7.57 -12.51 4.24
C ARG A 280 -8.39 -13.73 4.63
N LYS A 281 -9.09 -14.33 3.69
CA LYS A 281 -9.87 -15.54 3.90
C LYS A 281 -9.01 -16.81 3.94
N ASN A 282 -7.90 -16.83 3.22
CA ASN A 282 -7.08 -18.01 2.98
C ASN A 282 -5.59 -17.78 3.31
N PRO A 283 -5.24 -17.32 4.53
CA PRO A 283 -3.89 -16.88 4.83
C PRO A 283 -2.85 -18.01 4.76
N ASP A 284 -3.22 -19.23 5.12
CA ASP A 284 -2.30 -20.38 5.02
C ASP A 284 -2.07 -20.79 3.55
N ALA A 285 -3.12 -20.80 2.74
CA ALA A 285 -2.98 -21.03 1.32
C ALA A 285 -2.20 -19.89 0.61
N ALA A 286 -2.25 -18.66 1.13
CA ALA A 286 -1.42 -17.57 0.63
C ALA A 286 0.07 -17.79 0.93
N VAL A 287 0.42 -18.40 2.07
CA VAL A 287 1.79 -18.84 2.37
C VAL A 287 2.27 -19.86 1.32
N ASP A 288 1.44 -20.84 0.98
CA ASP A 288 1.77 -21.85 -0.02
C ASP A 288 2.00 -21.20 -1.39
N VAL A 289 1.13 -20.28 -1.80
CA VAL A 289 1.31 -19.47 -3.03
C VAL A 289 2.63 -18.71 -3.03
N MET A 290 3.01 -18.10 -1.90
CA MET A 290 4.30 -17.39 -1.81
C MET A 290 5.49 -18.34 -1.93
N GLN A 291 5.42 -19.55 -1.38
CA GLN A 291 6.50 -20.54 -1.47
C GLN A 291 6.70 -21.10 -2.88
N GLU A 292 5.71 -21.02 -3.76
CA GLU A 292 5.86 -21.39 -5.17
C GLU A 292 6.77 -20.41 -5.95
N ASP A 293 6.98 -19.19 -5.43
CA ASP A 293 7.85 -18.21 -6.07
C ASP A 293 9.33 -18.56 -5.83
N PRO A 294 10.17 -18.62 -6.88
CA PRO A 294 11.60 -18.93 -6.75
C PRO A 294 12.37 -18.01 -5.81
N ASN A 295 11.93 -16.76 -5.65
CA ASN A 295 12.57 -15.78 -4.77
C ASN A 295 12.19 -15.98 -3.29
N LEU A 296 11.09 -16.67 -2.99
CA LEU A 296 10.54 -16.85 -1.66
C LEU A 296 10.57 -18.31 -1.16
N LYS A 297 10.84 -19.27 -2.03
CA LYS A 297 10.80 -20.71 -1.70
C LYS A 297 11.70 -21.14 -0.54
N ASN A 298 12.77 -20.38 -0.26
CA ASN A 298 13.72 -20.66 0.80
C ASN A 298 13.34 -19.98 2.14
N TYR A 299 12.25 -19.21 2.18
CA TYR A 299 11.77 -18.63 3.42
C TYR A 299 10.92 -19.65 4.17
N SER A 300 11.04 -19.68 5.49
CA SER A 300 10.19 -20.55 6.30
C SER A 300 8.73 -20.15 6.20
N LYS A 301 7.83 -21.12 6.32
CA LYS A 301 6.38 -20.85 6.38
C LYS A 301 6.03 -19.91 7.53
N GLU A 302 6.76 -20.00 8.65
CA GLU A 302 6.57 -19.14 9.80
C GLU A 302 6.84 -17.66 9.45
N ILE A 303 7.96 -17.38 8.78
CA ILE A 303 8.28 -16.02 8.31
C ILE A 303 7.22 -15.51 7.33
N LEU A 304 6.86 -16.28 6.32
CA LEU A 304 5.86 -15.88 5.35
C LEU A 304 4.49 -15.64 6.00
N ARG A 305 4.10 -16.51 6.96
CA ARG A 305 2.87 -16.33 7.73
C ARG A 305 2.88 -15.05 8.56
N GLN A 306 4.00 -14.76 9.23
CA GLN A 306 4.18 -13.54 10.01
C GLN A 306 4.05 -12.30 9.10
N GLN A 307 4.64 -12.33 7.91
CA GLN A 307 4.55 -11.24 6.95
C GLN A 307 3.12 -11.00 6.46
N ILE A 308 2.38 -12.06 6.14
CA ILE A 308 0.96 -11.97 5.80
C ILE A 308 0.18 -11.34 6.95
N SER A 309 0.40 -11.78 8.18
CA SER A 309 -0.27 -11.26 9.36
C SER A 309 0.01 -9.78 9.57
N ALA A 310 1.27 -9.34 9.39
CA ALA A 310 1.68 -7.96 9.61
C ALA A 310 1.23 -7.00 8.49
N TYR A 311 1.17 -7.47 7.24
CA TYR A 311 1.00 -6.56 6.10
C TYR A 311 -0.29 -6.76 5.30
N ASN A 312 -0.91 -7.92 5.37
CA ASN A 312 -2.13 -8.20 4.64
C ASN A 312 -3.37 -8.34 5.52
N LEU A 313 -3.22 -8.73 6.79
CA LEU A 313 -4.33 -9.04 7.68
C LEU A 313 -4.63 -7.98 8.72
N LEU A 314 -3.68 -7.08 8.98
CA LEU A 314 -3.73 -6.18 10.13
C LEU A 314 -4.90 -5.18 10.05
N TYR A 315 -5.23 -4.70 8.85
CA TYR A 315 -6.22 -3.66 8.65
C TYR A 315 -7.46 -4.15 7.88
N LYS A 316 -8.52 -3.38 7.92
CA LYS A 316 -9.71 -3.58 7.09
C LYS A 316 -9.32 -3.65 5.60
N PRO A 317 -9.98 -4.47 4.78
CA PRO A 317 -9.66 -4.61 3.36
C PRO A 317 -9.65 -3.29 2.57
N ASN A 318 -10.46 -2.31 2.98
CA ASN A 318 -10.54 -1.01 2.29
C ASN A 318 -9.32 -0.10 2.48
N TYR A 319 -8.28 -0.53 3.23
CA TYR A 319 -7.03 0.23 3.35
C TYR A 319 -6.28 0.41 2.02
N ILE A 320 -6.62 -0.39 1.00
CA ILE A 320 -6.03 -0.31 -0.34
C ILE A 320 -6.44 0.96 -1.11
N TYR A 321 -7.37 1.75 -0.58
CA TYR A 321 -7.79 3.00 -1.22
C TYR A 321 -6.63 4.02 -1.24
N PRO A 322 -6.27 4.57 -2.42
CA PRO A 322 -5.19 5.53 -2.53
C PRO A 322 -5.66 6.93 -2.11
N ILE A 323 -5.39 7.34 -0.89
CA ILE A 323 -5.87 8.57 -0.27
C ILE A 323 -4.98 9.77 -0.69
N PRO A 324 -5.31 10.53 -1.77
CA PRO A 324 -4.37 11.48 -2.36
C PRO A 324 -3.91 12.58 -1.41
N VAL A 325 -4.86 13.18 -0.69
CA VAL A 325 -4.58 14.34 0.19
C VAL A 325 -3.79 13.92 1.42
N PHE A 326 -4.17 12.80 2.03
CA PHE A 326 -3.46 12.31 3.22
C PHE A 326 -2.02 11.95 2.89
N TRP A 327 -1.81 11.11 1.88
CA TRP A 327 -0.47 10.65 1.50
C TRP A 327 0.37 11.77 0.89
N GLY A 328 -0.24 12.70 0.14
CA GLY A 328 0.44 13.88 -0.32
C GLY A 328 1.07 14.66 0.84
N ARG A 329 0.28 14.93 1.87
CA ARG A 329 0.73 15.65 3.08
C ARG A 329 1.76 14.82 3.87
N ALA A 330 1.56 13.50 3.98
CA ALA A 330 2.47 12.60 4.69
C ALA A 330 3.85 12.50 4.04
N ASN A 331 3.94 12.72 2.73
CA ASN A 331 5.17 12.64 1.98
C ASN A 331 5.95 13.98 1.93
N GLU A 332 5.40 15.10 2.38
CA GLU A 332 6.07 16.40 2.33
C GLU A 332 7.45 16.44 3.04
N PRO A 333 7.67 15.76 4.19
CA PRO A 333 9.00 15.69 4.79
C PRO A 333 10.03 15.00 3.89
N ILE A 334 9.60 13.99 3.14
CA ILE A 334 10.45 13.29 2.16
C ILE A 334 10.83 14.26 1.03
N TYR A 335 9.85 15.00 0.48
CA TYR A 335 10.09 15.97 -0.60
C TYR A 335 11.03 17.07 -0.16
N THR A 336 10.79 17.64 1.03
CA THR A 336 11.63 18.69 1.62
C THR A 336 13.06 18.19 1.76
N TRP A 337 13.25 17.03 2.37
CA TRP A 337 14.58 16.46 2.55
C TRP A 337 15.28 16.19 1.21
N LEU A 338 14.60 15.59 0.25
CA LEU A 338 15.16 15.29 -1.07
C LEU A 338 15.59 16.57 -1.81
N TYR A 339 14.77 17.63 -1.75
CA TYR A 339 15.05 18.90 -2.38
C TYR A 339 16.23 19.64 -1.72
N GLU A 340 16.24 19.75 -0.40
CA GLU A 340 17.31 20.39 0.38
C GLU A 340 18.67 19.69 0.17
N ASN A 341 18.65 18.36 -0.01
CA ASN A 341 19.83 17.56 -0.27
C ASN A 341 20.14 17.38 -1.77
N LYS A 342 19.49 18.16 -2.65
CA LYS A 342 19.72 18.16 -4.11
C LYS A 342 19.57 16.78 -4.77
N ARG A 343 18.69 15.95 -4.20
CA ARG A 343 18.37 14.60 -4.71
C ARG A 343 17.24 14.63 -5.74
N ILE A 344 16.43 15.68 -5.71
CA ILE A 344 15.41 16.02 -6.70
C ILE A 344 15.61 17.47 -7.17
N GLN A 345 15.09 17.77 -8.35
CA GLN A 345 15.26 19.08 -8.99
C GLN A 345 14.12 20.04 -8.65
N ASN A 346 12.91 19.50 -8.48
CA ASN A 346 11.71 20.29 -8.26
C ASN A 346 11.34 20.34 -6.78
N LYS A 347 10.88 21.50 -6.32
CA LYS A 347 10.32 21.63 -4.97
C LYS A 347 8.90 21.06 -4.96
N LEU A 348 8.80 19.77 -4.76
CA LEU A 348 7.53 19.05 -4.74
C LEU A 348 6.72 19.37 -3.48
N THR A 349 5.40 19.23 -3.60
CA THR A 349 4.40 19.42 -2.54
C THR A 349 3.46 18.23 -2.48
N GLY A 350 2.60 18.18 -1.47
CA GLY A 350 1.53 17.18 -1.38
C GLY A 350 0.56 17.22 -2.57
N ILE A 351 0.42 18.37 -3.23
CA ILE A 351 -0.42 18.51 -4.43
C ILE A 351 0.17 17.76 -5.61
N ASP A 352 1.50 17.76 -5.75
CA ASP A 352 2.18 17.04 -6.84
C ASP A 352 1.98 15.53 -6.68
N PHE A 353 2.05 15.03 -5.46
CA PHE A 353 1.68 13.64 -5.17
C PHE A 353 0.20 13.38 -5.49
N ALA A 354 -0.70 14.22 -5.01
CA ALA A 354 -2.14 14.03 -5.24
C ALA A 354 -2.49 13.99 -6.73
N ARG A 355 -1.80 14.78 -7.56
CA ARG A 355 -1.92 14.72 -9.02
C ARG A 355 -1.39 13.41 -9.63
N ALA A 356 -0.46 12.75 -8.98
CA ALA A 356 0.07 11.45 -9.39
C ALA A 356 -0.77 10.26 -8.91
N VAL A 357 -1.96 10.50 -8.34
CA VAL A 357 -2.92 9.47 -7.91
C VAL A 357 -4.14 9.53 -8.83
N ASP A 358 -4.65 8.35 -9.22
CA ASP A 358 -5.91 8.21 -9.94
C ASP A 358 -6.85 7.29 -9.16
N THR A 359 -7.83 7.87 -8.48
CA THR A 359 -8.77 7.12 -7.63
C THR A 359 -9.90 6.47 -8.42
N ARG A 360 -10.16 6.89 -9.66
CA ARG A 360 -11.34 6.48 -10.45
C ARG A 360 -11.54 4.98 -10.56
N PHE A 361 -10.44 4.23 -10.63
CA PHE A 361 -10.49 2.78 -10.74
C PHE A 361 -10.86 2.14 -9.41
N MET A 362 -10.26 2.61 -8.31
CA MET A 362 -10.57 2.11 -6.98
C MET A 362 -11.97 2.55 -6.53
N ASP A 363 -12.44 3.74 -6.92
CA ASP A 363 -13.80 4.20 -6.66
C ASP A 363 -14.82 3.21 -7.26
N LYS A 364 -14.64 2.79 -8.52
CA LYS A 364 -15.50 1.78 -9.16
C LYS A 364 -15.41 0.42 -8.48
N THR A 365 -14.21 0.01 -8.07
CA THR A 365 -14.02 -1.24 -7.32
C THR A 365 -14.76 -1.19 -5.99
N PHE A 366 -14.69 -0.06 -5.27
CA PHE A 366 -15.39 0.13 -4.00
C PHE A 366 -16.92 0.16 -4.19
N GLU A 367 -17.39 0.77 -5.28
CA GLU A 367 -18.81 0.74 -5.63
C GLU A 367 -19.31 -0.71 -5.84
N LYS A 368 -18.56 -1.54 -6.59
CA LYS A 368 -18.86 -2.97 -6.76
C LYS A 368 -18.93 -3.73 -5.44
N LEU A 369 -18.03 -3.40 -4.50
CA LEU A 369 -17.96 -4.02 -3.18
C LEU A 369 -18.94 -3.43 -2.16
N GLY A 370 -19.58 -2.30 -2.46
CA GLY A 370 -20.39 -1.54 -1.53
C GLY A 370 -19.58 -0.95 -0.37
N TRP A 371 -18.32 -0.57 -0.60
CA TRP A 371 -17.44 0.00 0.41
C TRP A 371 -17.42 1.53 0.33
N ALA A 372 -17.37 2.17 1.50
CA ALA A 372 -17.10 3.60 1.57
C ALA A 372 -15.61 3.87 1.38
N THR A 373 -15.30 4.98 0.70
CA THR A 373 -13.94 5.50 0.61
C THR A 373 -13.42 5.94 1.97
N ILE A 374 -12.11 5.86 2.17
CA ILE A 374 -11.46 6.30 3.40
C ILE A 374 -10.66 7.58 3.14
N THR A 375 -10.56 8.42 4.15
CA THR A 375 -9.86 9.72 4.07
C THR A 375 -8.53 9.73 4.82
N ARG A 376 -8.21 8.65 5.52
CA ARG A 376 -6.98 8.45 6.28
C ARG A 376 -6.72 6.96 6.49
N PRO A 377 -5.44 6.57 6.70
CA PRO A 377 -5.11 5.19 7.05
C PRO A 377 -5.85 4.71 8.31
N PRO A 378 -6.32 3.46 8.33
CA PRO A 378 -7.13 2.94 9.44
C PRO A 378 -6.38 2.84 10.78
N PHE A 379 -5.04 2.80 10.77
CA PHE A 379 -4.22 2.73 11.99
C PHE A 379 -4.05 4.07 12.71
N LEU A 380 -4.43 5.19 12.09
CA LEU A 380 -4.34 6.49 12.73
C LEU A 380 -5.59 6.79 13.55
N PRO A 381 -5.45 7.40 14.74
CA PRO A 381 -6.59 7.87 15.52
C PRO A 381 -7.52 8.81 14.73
N ALA A 382 -8.82 8.78 15.05
CA ALA A 382 -9.81 9.59 14.34
C ALA A 382 -9.53 11.10 14.44
N ASP A 383 -9.04 11.52 15.58
CA ASP A 383 -8.68 12.89 15.95
C ASP A 383 -7.24 13.26 15.65
N TRP A 384 -6.48 12.37 15.01
CA TRP A 384 -5.08 12.65 14.71
C TRP A 384 -4.95 13.78 13.69
N SER A 385 -4.38 14.87 14.14
CA SER A 385 -4.12 16.08 13.35
C SER A 385 -2.66 16.50 13.34
N ALA A 386 -1.81 15.75 14.04
CA ALA A 386 -0.39 16.10 14.12
C ALA A 386 0.23 16.14 12.72
N PRO A 387 1.08 17.14 12.43
CA PRO A 387 1.81 17.16 11.18
C PRO A 387 2.64 15.89 11.00
N MET A 388 2.49 15.25 9.85
CA MET A 388 3.24 14.04 9.51
C MET A 388 4.75 14.29 9.36
N ASP A 389 5.17 15.54 9.34
CA ASP A 389 6.55 16.01 9.21
C ASP A 389 7.33 16.07 10.54
N LYS A 390 6.67 15.78 11.67
CA LYS A 390 7.33 15.79 12.99
C LYS A 390 7.75 14.40 13.39
N THR A 391 9.04 14.14 13.33
CA THR A 391 9.64 12.92 13.88
C THR A 391 10.41 13.25 15.18
N PRO A 392 10.47 12.31 16.16
CA PRO A 392 9.89 10.98 16.15
C PRO A 392 8.38 11.00 16.34
N TYR A 393 7.68 10.11 15.62
CA TYR A 393 6.25 9.92 15.79
C TYR A 393 5.93 9.18 17.11
N PRO A 394 4.73 9.34 17.66
CA PRO A 394 4.30 8.57 18.82
C PRO A 394 4.32 7.06 18.56
N THR A 395 4.74 6.29 19.55
CA THR A 395 4.87 4.82 19.45
C THR A 395 3.55 4.10 19.17
N TYR A 396 2.42 4.68 19.56
CA TYR A 396 1.09 4.11 19.28
C TYR A 396 0.75 4.04 17.77
N MET A 397 1.47 4.78 16.95
CA MET A 397 1.30 4.73 15.50
C MET A 397 1.96 3.50 14.88
N ASN A 398 2.76 2.74 15.62
CA ASN A 398 3.34 1.50 15.11
C ASN A 398 2.35 0.34 15.24
N PRO A 399 1.73 -0.11 14.13
CA PRO A 399 0.74 -1.17 14.18
C PRO A 399 1.32 -2.52 14.61
N LEU A 400 2.61 -2.74 14.39
CA LEU A 400 3.29 -4.00 14.76
C LEU A 400 3.49 -4.13 16.27
N ASN A 401 3.52 -3.01 17.00
CA ASN A 401 3.71 -3.00 18.44
C ASN A 401 2.40 -3.05 19.24
N THR A 402 1.29 -2.64 18.64
CA THR A 402 0.07 -2.32 19.39
C THR A 402 -1.07 -3.28 19.18
N THR A 403 -1.01 -4.15 18.15
CA THR A 403 -2.18 -4.87 17.74
C THR A 403 -1.94 -6.33 17.42
N LYS A 404 -2.90 -7.14 17.86
CA LYS A 404 -3.07 -8.47 17.31
C LYS A 404 -3.65 -8.34 15.89
N PRO A 405 -3.26 -9.20 14.95
CA PRO A 405 -3.91 -9.27 13.65
C PRO A 405 -5.43 -9.31 13.83
N GLN A 406 -6.14 -8.50 13.08
CA GLN A 406 -7.59 -8.51 13.11
C GLN A 406 -8.10 -9.86 12.65
N ALA A 407 -9.15 -10.36 13.28
CA ALA A 407 -9.86 -11.53 12.76
C ALA A 407 -10.32 -11.25 11.32
N PHE A 408 -10.35 -12.29 10.50
CA PHE A 408 -10.86 -12.16 9.14
C PHE A 408 -12.31 -11.67 9.18
N PRO A 409 -12.68 -10.73 8.29
CA PRO A 409 -14.08 -10.39 8.18
C PRO A 409 -14.84 -11.61 7.69
N GLU A 410 -15.86 -12.00 8.44
CA GLU A 410 -16.88 -12.90 7.94
C GLU A 410 -17.62 -12.22 6.76
N LYS A 411 -18.30 -13.00 5.93
CA LYS A 411 -19.02 -12.47 4.78
C LYS A 411 -19.86 -11.24 5.10
N GLY A 412 -20.54 -11.24 6.28
CA GLY A 412 -21.31 -10.11 6.76
C GLY A 412 -20.49 -8.89 7.19
N ASP A 413 -19.23 -9.07 7.55
CA ASP A 413 -18.36 -7.96 8.01
C ASP A 413 -17.94 -7.03 6.89
N LEU A 414 -17.94 -7.51 5.64
CA LEU A 414 -17.62 -6.71 4.47
C LEU A 414 -18.70 -5.67 4.14
N THR A 415 -19.91 -5.91 4.65
CA THR A 415 -21.09 -5.08 4.40
C THR A 415 -21.52 -4.26 5.61
N ARG A 416 -20.79 -4.29 6.70
CA ARG A 416 -21.08 -3.56 7.94
C ARG A 416 -19.86 -2.79 8.44
N ASP A 417 -20.08 -1.95 9.47
CA ASP A 417 -19.00 -1.26 10.16
C ASP A 417 -17.99 -2.24 10.75
N TRP A 418 -16.74 -1.86 10.75
CA TRP A 418 -15.68 -2.67 11.30
C TRP A 418 -14.92 -1.96 12.42
N SER A 419 -14.62 -2.68 13.50
CA SER A 419 -13.81 -2.18 14.62
C SER A 419 -12.34 -2.51 14.47
N PHE A 420 -11.50 -1.55 14.78
CA PHE A 420 -10.06 -1.70 14.89
C PHE A 420 -9.56 -0.83 16.06
N ASP A 421 -8.78 -1.42 16.96
CA ASP A 421 -8.23 -0.74 18.15
C ASP A 421 -9.30 0.05 18.94
N GLY A 422 -10.43 -0.60 19.21
CA GLY A 422 -11.55 0.00 19.93
C GLY A 422 -12.32 1.11 19.20
N LYS A 423 -11.96 1.40 17.94
CA LYS A 423 -12.65 2.39 17.10
C LYS A 423 -13.46 1.73 16.00
N VAL A 424 -14.63 2.31 15.72
CA VAL A 424 -15.53 1.84 14.66
C VAL A 424 -15.26 2.64 13.39
N TYR A 425 -14.94 1.93 12.32
CA TYR A 425 -14.82 2.48 10.97
C TYR A 425 -16.06 2.13 10.20
N LYS A 426 -16.68 3.15 9.62
CA LYS A 426 -17.90 2.98 8.83
C LYS A 426 -17.62 2.25 7.51
N LYS A 427 -18.63 1.49 7.07
CA LYS A 427 -18.69 0.87 5.77
C LYS A 427 -18.58 1.94 4.67
#